data_7e80eea14dd856010e31614b7b3a88b2
#
_entry.id   7e80eea14dd856010e31614b7b3a88b2
#
_cell.length_a   1.000
_cell.length_b   1.000
_cell.length_c   1.000
_cell.angle_alpha   90.00
_cell.angle_beta   90.00
_cell.angle_gamma   90.00
#
_symmetry.space_group_name_H-M   'P 1'
#
loop_
_entity.id
_entity.type
_entity.pdbx_description
1 polymer ?
#
loop_
_entity_poly.entity_id
_entity_poly.type
_entity_poly.pdbx_seq_one_letter_code
_entity_poly.pdbx_strand_id
1 'polypeptide(L)'
;MKMKHIYKNLIIILGFLPIALMAQKPEKGNLVVGVRYFNNNNTTHHLVFKTKSKVDGKFKNIPDIKLTVYITSDADKANLLGTVTTNDVGDAVLLIPPSAKNEWVKSPNQTFVAVSTATQQFNEARGELAITKAKLQIDTVEGKIVNAKLVALIDTLWTAIADVEMQIGVKRLDGNLSVNETPTFTTDSAGGTTAEFKRDSLPGDTKGNLVLVASVVDNELYGNLTTELTVPWGSKFSHISNFDHRTLFARRGHSPVWLELLAYSIVVAVWGIIIFLVLQIRKIKQLGAV
;
A
#
# COMPACT_ATOMS: atom_id res chain seq x y z
N MET A 1 -1.83 77.23 15.06
CA MET A 1 -1.14 76.58 13.92
C MET A 1 -0.31 75.35 14.28
N LYS A 2 -0.53 74.68 15.45
CA LYS A 2 0.24 73.54 15.93
C LYS A 2 -0.54 72.17 15.84
N MET A 3 -1.84 72.18 15.63
CA MET A 3 -2.65 70.93 15.60
C MET A 3 -2.64 70.17 14.29
N LYS A 4 -2.41 70.82 13.14
CA LYS A 4 -2.40 70.17 11.79
C LYS A 4 -1.21 69.20 11.58
N HIS A 5 -0.09 69.44 12.26
CA HIS A 5 1.09 68.54 12.13
C HIS A 5 0.97 67.27 12.95
N ILE A 6 0.21 67.26 14.05
CA ILE A 6 0.03 66.07 14.93
C ILE A 6 -0.82 65.05 14.17
N TYR A 7 -1.88 65.46 13.49
CA TYR A 7 -2.72 64.53 12.69
C TYR A 7 -2.00 63.93 11.48
N LYS A 8 -1.10 64.71 10.84
CA LYS A 8 -0.32 64.18 9.70
C LYS A 8 0.67 63.10 10.13
N ASN A 9 1.34 63.25 11.28
CA ASN A 9 2.26 62.26 11.83
C ASN A 9 1.50 61.04 12.40
N LEU A 10 0.29 61.22 12.96
CA LEU A 10 -0.56 60.13 13.46
C LEU A 10 -1.06 59.24 12.33
N ILE A 11 -1.46 59.83 11.16
CA ILE A 11 -1.89 59.08 10.00
C ILE A 11 -0.73 58.27 9.38
N ILE A 12 0.50 58.80 9.38
CA ILE A 12 1.68 58.07 8.88
C ILE A 12 2.01 56.88 9.78
N ILE A 13 1.88 57.04 11.10
CA ILE A 13 2.13 55.95 12.06
C ILE A 13 1.02 54.85 11.93
N LEU A 14 -0.24 55.23 11.73
CA LEU A 14 -1.34 54.27 11.55
C LEU A 14 -1.28 53.54 10.20
N GLY A 15 -0.69 54.17 9.16
CA GLY A 15 -0.51 53.52 7.83
C GLY A 15 0.64 52.49 7.80
N PHE A 16 1.61 52.59 8.71
CA PHE A 16 2.72 51.61 8.81
C PHE A 16 2.44 50.41 9.72
N LEU A 17 1.44 50.49 10.63
CA LEU A 17 1.11 49.43 11.55
C LEU A 17 0.64 48.12 10.86
N PRO A 18 -0.19 48.13 9.80
CA PRO A 18 -0.60 46.89 9.15
C PRO A 18 0.50 46.20 8.34
N ILE A 19 1.54 46.94 7.88
CA ILE A 19 2.66 46.39 7.12
C ILE A 19 3.64 45.60 8.04
N ALA A 20 3.80 46.04 9.26
CA ALA A 20 4.64 45.35 10.25
C ALA A 20 3.99 44.02 10.75
N LEU A 21 2.66 43.93 10.75
CA LEU A 21 1.95 42.70 11.12
C LEU A 21 2.00 41.60 10.02
N MET A 22 2.29 41.95 8.77
CA MET A 22 2.43 40.97 7.66
C MET A 22 3.85 40.40 7.52
N ALA A 23 4.81 40.88 8.30
CA ALA A 23 6.22 40.46 8.23
C ALA A 23 6.58 39.31 9.16
N GLN A 24 5.64 38.74 9.92
CA GLN A 24 5.91 37.53 10.68
C GLN A 24 5.97 36.35 9.71
N LYS A 25 7.18 35.91 9.40
CA LYS A 25 7.44 34.67 8.69
C LYS A 25 6.74 33.57 9.46
N PRO A 26 5.82 32.81 8.84
CA PRO A 26 5.12 31.73 9.54
C PRO A 26 6.16 30.78 10.14
N GLU A 27 6.01 30.47 11.41
CA GLU A 27 6.87 29.50 12.08
C GLU A 27 6.78 28.16 11.35
N LYS A 28 7.95 27.62 10.98
CA LYS A 28 8.01 26.35 10.28
C LYS A 28 7.57 25.22 11.21
N GLY A 29 6.72 24.33 10.72
CA GLY A 29 6.30 23.14 11.44
C GLY A 29 7.47 22.16 11.63
N ASN A 30 7.38 21.33 12.67
CA ASN A 30 8.30 20.23 12.89
C ASN A 30 7.79 18.97 12.19
N LEU A 31 8.66 18.39 11.36
CA LEU A 31 8.39 17.13 10.65
C LEU A 31 8.96 15.95 11.45
N VAL A 32 8.21 14.86 11.52
CA VAL A 32 8.64 13.58 12.08
C VAL A 32 8.75 12.58 10.93
N VAL A 33 9.91 11.95 10.78
CA VAL A 33 10.20 10.93 9.77
C VAL A 33 10.28 9.58 10.47
N GLY A 34 9.28 8.73 10.26
CA GLY A 34 9.32 7.34 10.69
C GLY A 34 9.97 6.47 9.61
N VAL A 35 10.81 5.53 10.02
CA VAL A 35 11.48 4.56 9.15
C VAL A 35 11.12 3.16 9.62
N ARG A 36 10.74 2.27 8.69
CA ARG A 36 10.50 0.84 8.95
C ARG A 36 11.24 0.01 7.93
N TYR A 37 11.81 -1.10 8.38
CA TYR A 37 12.52 -2.05 7.54
C TYR A 37 11.67 -3.29 7.27
N PHE A 38 11.74 -3.79 6.04
CA PHE A 38 11.06 -5.00 5.59
C PHE A 38 12.04 -5.92 4.88
N ASN A 39 11.96 -7.21 5.19
CA ASN A 39 12.69 -8.28 4.54
C ASN A 39 11.71 -9.35 4.05
N ASN A 40 11.54 -9.47 2.74
CA ASN A 40 10.64 -10.44 2.13
C ASN A 40 11.43 -11.61 1.54
N ASN A 41 11.11 -12.82 1.97
CA ASN A 41 11.73 -14.08 1.53
C ASN A 41 13.26 -14.09 1.66
N ASN A 42 13.82 -13.33 2.62
CA ASN A 42 15.25 -13.18 2.86
C ASN A 42 16.05 -12.66 1.65
N THR A 43 15.40 -12.14 0.64
CA THR A 43 16.01 -11.69 -0.63
C THR A 43 15.72 -10.25 -0.97
N THR A 44 14.52 -9.79 -0.67
CA THR A 44 14.07 -8.44 -1.00
C THR A 44 14.00 -7.59 0.24
N HIS A 45 14.92 -6.65 0.35
CA HIS A 45 15.01 -5.71 1.46
C HIS A 45 14.53 -4.34 1.01
N HIS A 46 13.61 -3.73 1.78
CA HIS A 46 13.13 -2.38 1.50
C HIS A 46 12.83 -1.60 2.77
N LEU A 47 12.84 -0.30 2.64
CA LEU A 47 12.49 0.64 3.69
C LEU A 47 11.18 1.32 3.36
N VAL A 48 10.34 1.49 4.35
CA VAL A 48 9.11 2.27 4.25
C VAL A 48 9.24 3.48 5.17
N PHE A 49 9.02 4.65 4.60
CA PHE A 49 9.09 5.93 5.32
C PHE A 49 7.69 6.47 5.50
N LYS A 50 7.48 7.14 6.63
CA LYS A 50 6.24 7.86 6.90
C LYS A 50 6.54 9.23 7.46
N THR A 51 6.03 10.27 6.81
CA THR A 51 6.20 11.65 7.23
C THR A 51 4.94 12.19 7.88
N LYS A 52 5.10 12.76 9.08
CA LYS A 52 4.02 13.33 9.89
C LYS A 52 4.44 14.66 10.48
N SER A 53 3.48 15.55 10.71
CA SER A 53 3.67 16.77 11.50
C SER A 53 2.52 16.96 12.48
N LYS A 54 2.81 17.57 13.62
CA LYS A 54 1.80 17.90 14.61
C LYS A 54 1.15 19.23 14.25
N VAL A 55 -0.12 19.17 13.83
CA VAL A 55 -0.94 20.34 13.48
C VAL A 55 -2.14 20.36 14.43
N ASP A 56 -2.37 21.44 15.15
CA ASP A 56 -3.48 21.59 16.11
C ASP A 56 -3.52 20.45 17.15
N GLY A 57 -2.36 20.03 17.64
CA GLY A 57 -2.25 18.97 18.65
C GLY A 57 -2.39 17.54 18.11
N LYS A 58 -2.73 17.34 16.83
CA LYS A 58 -2.89 16.02 16.19
C LYS A 58 -1.82 15.78 15.13
N PHE A 59 -1.36 14.53 15.01
CA PHE A 59 -0.46 14.14 13.92
C PHE A 59 -1.23 14.02 12.62
N LYS A 60 -0.78 14.75 11.60
CA LYS A 60 -1.25 14.63 10.20
C LYS A 60 -0.12 14.12 9.34
N ASN A 61 -0.44 13.26 8.39
CA ASN A 61 0.51 12.81 7.37
C ASN A 61 0.84 13.96 6.43
N ILE A 62 2.09 14.09 6.04
CA ILE A 62 2.58 15.17 5.17
C ILE A 62 3.08 14.57 3.86
N PRO A 63 2.45 14.88 2.72
CA PRO A 63 2.87 14.45 1.40
C PRO A 63 4.04 15.27 0.85
N ASP A 64 4.58 14.83 -0.30
CA ASP A 64 5.56 15.53 -1.13
C ASP A 64 6.87 15.90 -0.42
N ILE A 65 7.24 15.16 0.63
CA ILE A 65 8.51 15.34 1.32
C ILE A 65 9.60 14.52 0.64
N LYS A 66 10.64 15.19 0.18
CA LYS A 66 11.83 14.57 -0.37
C LYS A 66 12.74 14.08 0.74
N LEU A 67 13.00 12.78 0.78
CA LEU A 67 13.87 12.11 1.75
C LEU A 67 15.12 11.59 1.05
N THR A 68 16.28 11.93 1.59
CA THR A 68 17.56 11.34 1.19
C THR A 68 17.92 10.27 2.20
N VAL A 69 18.19 9.05 1.74
CA VAL A 69 18.32 7.87 2.59
C VAL A 69 19.75 7.34 2.52
N TYR A 70 20.31 7.06 3.68
CA TYR A 70 21.67 6.56 3.85
C TYR A 70 21.67 5.27 4.66
N ILE A 71 22.70 4.44 4.44
CA ILE A 71 23.05 3.30 5.29
C ILE A 71 24.20 3.69 6.18
N THR A 72 24.22 3.24 7.42
CA THR A 72 25.23 3.50 8.46
C THR A 72 25.27 4.95 8.92
N SER A 73 25.47 5.92 8.05
CA SER A 73 25.57 7.34 8.41
C SER A 73 25.34 8.24 7.20
N ASP A 74 24.79 9.42 7.42
CA ASP A 74 24.60 10.49 6.44
C ASP A 74 25.83 11.40 6.26
N ALA A 75 26.90 11.16 7.03
CA ALA A 75 28.14 11.94 6.94
C ALA A 75 28.91 11.67 5.63
N ASP A 76 28.80 10.47 5.06
CA ASP A 76 29.51 10.06 3.85
C ASP A 76 28.54 9.83 2.68
N LYS A 77 28.79 10.46 1.56
CA LYS A 77 28.02 10.27 0.32
C LYS A 77 28.12 8.84 -0.23
N ALA A 78 29.17 8.09 0.11
CA ALA A 78 29.31 6.68 -0.26
C ALA A 78 28.21 5.80 0.35
N ASN A 79 27.61 6.23 1.47
CA ASN A 79 26.53 5.56 2.16
C ASN A 79 25.13 5.86 1.59
N LEU A 80 25.04 6.65 0.54
CA LEU A 80 23.77 7.02 -0.08
C LEU A 80 23.07 5.80 -0.70
N LEU A 81 21.88 5.47 -0.20
CA LEU A 81 21.03 4.44 -0.80
C LEU A 81 20.17 5.00 -1.94
N GLY A 82 19.69 6.22 -1.79
CA GLY A 82 18.85 6.87 -2.79
C GLY A 82 18.02 8.02 -2.22
N THR A 83 17.16 8.56 -3.05
CA THR A 83 16.24 9.62 -2.70
C THR A 83 14.82 9.20 -3.09
N VAL A 84 13.85 9.43 -2.21
CA VAL A 84 12.44 9.15 -2.44
C VAL A 84 11.58 10.34 -2.05
N THR A 85 10.39 10.45 -2.62
CA THR A 85 9.40 11.48 -2.26
C THR A 85 8.15 10.79 -1.72
N THR A 86 7.60 11.31 -0.64
CA THR A 86 6.38 10.75 -0.05
C THR A 86 5.16 11.04 -0.91
N ASN A 87 4.24 10.07 -0.99
CA ASN A 87 2.98 10.16 -1.73
C ASN A 87 1.92 10.97 -0.96
N ASP A 88 0.70 11.04 -1.49
CA ASP A 88 -0.44 11.81 -0.93
C ASP A 88 -0.82 11.41 0.50
N VAL A 89 -0.46 10.21 0.95
CA VAL A 89 -0.68 9.73 2.31
C VAL A 89 0.57 9.83 3.21
N GLY A 90 1.62 10.49 2.72
CA GLY A 90 2.88 10.71 3.44
C GLY A 90 3.77 9.47 3.54
N ASP A 91 3.56 8.46 2.68
CA ASP A 91 4.35 7.23 2.66
C ASP A 91 5.32 7.23 1.46
N ALA A 92 6.50 6.66 1.64
CA ALA A 92 7.45 6.39 0.56
C ALA A 92 8.11 5.02 0.76
N VAL A 93 8.52 4.38 -0.34
CA VAL A 93 9.19 3.07 -0.31
C VAL A 93 10.50 3.16 -1.07
N LEU A 94 11.58 2.62 -0.50
CA LEU A 94 12.89 2.50 -1.13
C LEU A 94 13.36 1.04 -1.05
N LEU A 95 13.56 0.41 -2.19
CA LEU A 95 14.27 -0.86 -2.27
C LEU A 95 15.75 -0.62 -1.99
N ILE A 96 16.37 -1.46 -1.15
CA ILE A 96 17.81 -1.38 -0.90
C ILE A 96 18.53 -1.80 -2.20
N PRO A 97 19.28 -0.90 -2.82
CA PRO A 97 19.91 -1.19 -4.11
C PRO A 97 21.06 -2.19 -3.98
N PRO A 98 21.36 -2.96 -5.04
CA PRO A 98 22.49 -3.89 -5.04
C PRO A 98 23.85 -3.23 -4.78
N SER A 99 23.99 -1.94 -5.08
CA SER A 99 25.18 -1.14 -4.79
C SER A 99 25.51 -1.05 -3.29
N ALA A 100 24.50 -1.15 -2.43
CA ALA A 100 24.67 -1.16 -0.98
C ALA A 100 25.21 -2.48 -0.43
N LYS A 101 25.40 -3.51 -1.26
CA LYS A 101 25.82 -4.86 -0.82
C LYS A 101 27.10 -4.85 0.01
N ASN A 102 28.07 -4.03 -0.38
CA ASN A 102 29.35 -3.96 0.32
C ASN A 102 29.18 -3.41 1.75
N GLU A 103 28.38 -2.35 1.91
CA GLU A 103 28.08 -1.79 3.23
C GLU A 103 27.18 -2.74 4.03
N TRP A 104 26.22 -3.36 3.36
CA TRP A 104 25.32 -4.35 3.99
C TRP A 104 26.11 -5.52 4.61
N VAL A 105 27.16 -6.01 3.98
CA VAL A 105 27.92 -7.19 4.48
C VAL A 105 28.83 -6.86 5.65
N LYS A 106 29.30 -5.62 5.79
CA LYS A 106 30.32 -5.23 6.78
C LYS A 106 29.94 -5.47 8.24
N SER A 107 28.67 -5.32 8.60
CA SER A 107 28.23 -5.41 9.99
C SER A 107 26.95 -6.26 10.14
N PRO A 108 26.77 -7.00 11.23
CA PRO A 108 25.51 -7.66 11.56
C PRO A 108 24.39 -6.65 11.82
N ASN A 109 24.72 -5.51 12.39
CA ASN A 109 23.79 -4.42 12.66
C ASN A 109 23.84 -3.38 11.54
N GLN A 110 22.69 -2.87 11.14
CA GLN A 110 22.58 -1.83 10.14
C GLN A 110 21.75 -0.67 10.66
N THR A 111 22.24 0.54 10.45
CA THR A 111 21.51 1.76 10.75
C THR A 111 21.08 2.40 9.44
N PHE A 112 19.82 2.76 9.32
CA PHE A 112 19.28 3.51 8.21
C PHE A 112 18.92 4.92 8.68
N VAL A 113 19.37 5.92 7.92
CA VAL A 113 19.13 7.32 8.20
C VAL A 113 18.39 7.95 7.03
N ALA A 114 17.24 8.56 7.30
CA ALA A 114 16.47 9.33 6.32
C ALA A 114 16.46 10.81 6.73
N VAL A 115 16.90 11.67 5.83
CA VAL A 115 17.00 13.12 6.08
C VAL A 115 16.10 13.84 5.08
N SER A 116 15.26 14.75 5.57
CA SER A 116 14.54 15.71 4.75
C SER A 116 15.25 17.07 4.83
N THR A 117 15.40 17.75 3.70
CA THR A 117 15.86 19.15 3.69
C THR A 117 14.74 20.08 4.17
N ALA A 118 15.11 21.19 4.79
CA ALA A 118 14.15 22.22 5.18
C ALA A 118 13.37 22.73 3.96
N THR A 119 12.06 22.83 4.11
CA THR A 119 11.14 23.39 3.10
C THR A 119 10.67 24.79 3.53
N GLN A 120 9.77 25.39 2.77
CA GLN A 120 9.12 26.64 3.18
C GLN A 120 8.23 26.44 4.42
N GLN A 121 7.61 25.26 4.55
CA GLN A 121 6.62 24.95 5.60
C GLN A 121 7.22 24.18 6.79
N PHE A 122 8.29 23.40 6.59
CA PHE A 122 8.85 22.50 7.58
C PHE A 122 10.35 22.71 7.78
N ASN A 123 10.81 22.49 9.01
CA ASN A 123 12.21 22.40 9.33
C ASN A 123 12.81 21.09 8.76
N GLU A 124 14.14 21.04 8.67
CA GLU A 124 14.86 19.80 8.42
C GLU A 124 14.47 18.74 9.46
N ALA A 125 14.30 17.51 9.02
CA ALA A 125 13.97 16.39 9.89
C ALA A 125 14.82 15.16 9.57
N ARG A 126 15.13 14.39 10.60
CA ARG A 126 15.89 13.16 10.55
C ARG A 126 15.09 12.02 11.15
N GLY A 127 15.02 10.91 10.46
CA GLY A 127 14.53 9.62 10.97
C GLY A 127 15.65 8.61 10.96
N GLU A 128 15.72 7.76 11.99
CA GLU A 128 16.75 6.75 12.13
C GLU A 128 16.12 5.42 12.54
N LEU A 129 16.66 4.31 12.03
CA LEU A 129 16.29 2.96 12.40
C LEU A 129 17.54 2.08 12.44
N ALA A 130 17.81 1.47 13.58
CA ALA A 130 18.83 0.44 13.73
C ALA A 130 18.17 -0.94 13.73
N ILE A 131 18.72 -1.88 12.99
CA ILE A 131 18.27 -3.28 12.95
C ILE A 131 19.44 -4.24 13.05
N THR A 132 19.17 -5.42 13.58
CA THR A 132 20.05 -6.61 13.46
C THR A 132 19.54 -7.47 12.31
N LYS A 133 20.43 -7.92 11.45
CA LYS A 133 20.05 -8.78 10.31
C LYS A 133 19.48 -10.09 10.81
N ALA A 134 18.30 -10.42 10.31
CA ALA A 134 17.63 -11.68 10.64
C ALA A 134 17.07 -12.35 9.38
N LYS A 135 16.91 -13.65 9.47
CA LYS A 135 16.28 -14.51 8.47
C LYS A 135 15.14 -15.29 9.11
N LEU A 136 14.02 -15.28 8.43
CA LEU A 136 12.86 -16.07 8.79
C LEU A 136 12.74 -17.21 7.77
N GLN A 137 12.63 -18.43 8.26
CA GLN A 137 12.48 -19.64 7.45
C GLN A 137 11.13 -20.27 7.74
N ILE A 138 10.50 -20.87 6.75
CA ILE A 138 9.28 -21.67 6.88
C ILE A 138 9.47 -22.99 6.16
N ASP A 139 9.03 -24.06 6.78
CA ASP A 139 9.05 -25.43 6.25
C ASP A 139 7.82 -26.19 6.70
N THR A 140 7.59 -27.36 6.12
CA THR A 140 6.46 -28.22 6.47
C THR A 140 6.91 -29.66 6.67
N VAL A 141 6.27 -30.35 7.62
CA VAL A 141 6.45 -31.78 7.84
C VAL A 141 5.13 -32.52 7.62
N GLU A 142 5.17 -33.83 7.61
CA GLU A 142 4.00 -34.68 7.48
C GLU A 142 2.91 -34.31 8.50
N GLY A 143 1.64 -34.55 8.16
CA GLY A 143 0.49 -34.21 9.01
C GLY A 143 0.05 -32.75 8.95
N LYS A 144 0.47 -32.00 7.90
CA LYS A 144 0.15 -30.57 7.72
C LYS A 144 0.65 -29.70 8.89
N ILE A 145 1.83 -29.96 9.35
CA ILE A 145 2.50 -29.18 10.39
C ILE A 145 3.41 -28.15 9.71
N VAL A 146 3.31 -26.91 10.13
CA VAL A 146 4.13 -25.79 9.66
C VAL A 146 5.17 -25.46 10.72
N ASN A 147 6.44 -25.49 10.35
CA ASN A 147 7.56 -25.06 11.17
C ASN A 147 8.06 -23.70 10.67
N ALA A 148 8.25 -22.77 11.58
CA ALA A 148 8.89 -21.49 11.29
C ALA A 148 10.11 -21.32 12.20
N LYS A 149 11.21 -20.77 11.67
CA LYS A 149 12.45 -20.57 12.42
C LYS A 149 13.03 -19.20 12.17
N LEU A 150 13.37 -18.50 13.24
CA LEU A 150 14.03 -17.21 13.22
C LEU A 150 15.50 -17.36 13.63
N VAL A 151 16.39 -16.82 12.81
CA VAL A 151 17.81 -16.72 13.13
C VAL A 151 18.28 -15.29 12.87
N ALA A 152 19.12 -14.75 13.73
CA ALA A 152 19.76 -13.45 13.55
C ALA A 152 21.28 -13.58 13.45
N LEU A 153 21.89 -12.64 12.75
CA LEU A 153 23.34 -12.57 12.64
C LEU A 153 23.91 -11.87 13.88
N ILE A 154 24.50 -12.66 14.76
CA ILE A 154 25.19 -12.14 15.95
C ILE A 154 26.70 -12.31 15.70
N ASP A 155 27.42 -11.20 15.72
CA ASP A 155 28.83 -11.11 15.28
C ASP A 155 29.01 -11.67 13.86
N THR A 156 29.34 -12.91 13.71
CA THR A 156 29.58 -13.58 12.40
C THR A 156 28.75 -14.84 12.20
N LEU A 157 27.97 -15.24 13.22
CA LEU A 157 27.23 -16.49 13.22
C LEU A 157 25.71 -16.26 13.18
N TRP A 158 25.02 -17.09 12.40
CA TRP A 158 23.56 -17.15 12.42
C TRP A 158 23.10 -17.93 13.65
N THR A 159 22.56 -17.21 14.64
CA THR A 159 22.15 -17.74 15.92
C THR A 159 20.62 -17.80 16.01
N ALA A 160 20.09 -18.86 16.58
CA ALA A 160 18.66 -19.02 16.85
C ALA A 160 18.18 -17.97 17.87
N ILE A 161 17.00 -17.39 17.66
CA ILE A 161 16.45 -16.33 18.51
C ILE A 161 15.16 -16.83 19.15
N ALA A 162 15.17 -16.88 20.47
CA ALA A 162 14.02 -17.22 21.29
C ALA A 162 13.14 -16.00 21.61
N ASP A 163 11.96 -16.25 22.12
CA ASP A 163 11.01 -15.28 22.68
C ASP A 163 10.56 -14.17 21.70
N VAL A 164 10.58 -14.46 20.39
CA VAL A 164 10.07 -13.56 19.38
C VAL A 164 8.68 -14.00 18.94
N GLU A 165 7.73 -13.06 18.99
CA GLU A 165 6.37 -13.28 18.50
C GLU A 165 6.34 -13.28 16.97
N MET A 166 5.67 -14.27 16.39
CA MET A 166 5.45 -14.38 14.95
C MET A 166 4.05 -14.86 14.62
N GLN A 167 3.62 -14.57 13.40
CA GLN A 167 2.36 -15.01 12.85
C GLN A 167 2.61 -16.06 11.78
N ILE A 168 1.84 -17.15 11.80
CA ILE A 168 1.85 -18.19 10.77
C ILE A 168 0.44 -18.24 10.18
N GLY A 169 0.35 -18.06 8.86
CA GLY A 169 -0.93 -17.97 8.19
C GLY A 169 -0.89 -18.45 6.75
N VAL A 170 -2.03 -18.34 6.10
CA VAL A 170 -2.21 -18.53 4.66
C VAL A 170 -2.44 -17.17 4.02
N LYS A 171 -1.68 -16.84 3.00
CA LYS A 171 -1.82 -15.60 2.23
C LYS A 171 -3.18 -15.55 1.57
N ARG A 172 -3.92 -14.45 1.76
CA ARG A 172 -5.19 -14.15 1.15
C ARG A 172 -5.16 -12.75 0.54
N LEU A 173 -6.21 -12.42 -0.20
CA LEU A 173 -6.29 -11.14 -0.93
C LEU A 173 -6.22 -9.93 0.02
N ASP A 174 -6.84 -10.05 1.19
CA ASP A 174 -7.00 -8.94 2.16
C ASP A 174 -6.26 -9.21 3.48
N GLY A 175 -5.11 -9.91 3.44
CA GLY A 175 -4.28 -10.21 4.58
C GLY A 175 -3.98 -11.70 4.76
N ASN A 176 -3.41 -12.06 5.90
CA ASN A 176 -3.06 -13.44 6.22
C ASN A 176 -4.12 -14.07 7.13
N LEU A 177 -4.61 -15.24 6.74
CA LEU A 177 -5.50 -16.06 7.57
C LEU A 177 -4.65 -16.99 8.43
N SER A 178 -4.76 -16.91 9.77
CA SER A 178 -4.02 -17.82 10.66
C SER A 178 -4.27 -19.30 10.33
N VAL A 179 -3.23 -20.14 10.45
CA VAL A 179 -3.30 -21.59 10.16
C VAL A 179 -4.23 -22.36 11.11
N ASN A 180 -4.49 -21.80 12.28
CA ASN A 180 -5.43 -22.33 13.28
C ASN A 180 -6.09 -21.18 14.06
N GLU A 181 -6.60 -21.45 15.25
CA GLU A 181 -7.26 -20.45 16.10
C GLU A 181 -6.27 -19.54 16.85
N THR A 182 -5.00 -19.95 16.94
CA THR A 182 -3.95 -19.17 17.60
C THR A 182 -3.47 -18.07 16.64
N PRO A 183 -3.59 -16.78 16.99
CA PRO A 183 -3.21 -15.68 16.08
C PRO A 183 -1.69 -15.51 16.00
N THR A 184 -0.96 -15.77 17.09
CA THR A 184 0.48 -15.56 17.21
C THR A 184 1.17 -16.73 17.89
N PHE A 185 2.43 -16.93 17.59
CA PHE A 185 3.31 -17.99 18.09
C PHE A 185 4.61 -17.36 18.57
N THR A 186 5.22 -17.94 19.62
CA THR A 186 6.51 -17.46 20.14
C THR A 186 7.60 -18.48 19.82
N THR A 187 8.77 -18.00 19.43
CA THR A 187 9.93 -18.87 19.17
C THR A 187 10.48 -19.46 20.47
N ASP A 188 10.88 -20.71 20.41
CA ASP A 188 11.54 -21.45 21.47
C ASP A 188 13.06 -21.16 21.55
N SER A 189 13.77 -21.83 22.44
CA SER A 189 15.23 -21.72 22.62
C SER A 189 16.04 -22.11 21.38
N ALA A 190 15.46 -22.91 20.46
CA ALA A 190 16.05 -23.24 19.16
C ALA A 190 15.65 -22.25 18.04
N GLY A 191 14.97 -21.14 18.41
CA GLY A 191 14.48 -20.12 17.47
C GLY A 191 13.31 -20.60 16.62
N GLY A 192 12.72 -21.74 16.96
CA GLY A 192 11.66 -22.38 16.20
C GLY A 192 10.28 -22.20 16.82
N THR A 193 9.26 -22.38 16.02
CA THR A 193 7.88 -22.61 16.48
C THR A 193 7.16 -23.51 15.50
N THR A 194 6.17 -24.22 16.00
CA THR A 194 5.42 -25.21 15.24
C THR A 194 3.93 -24.91 15.34
N ALA A 195 3.24 -24.97 14.22
CA ALA A 195 1.80 -24.75 14.15
C ALA A 195 1.12 -25.86 13.32
N GLU A 196 0.08 -26.46 13.86
CA GLU A 196 -0.76 -27.38 13.13
C GLU A 196 -1.73 -26.60 12.22
N PHE A 197 -1.81 -27.00 10.96
CA PHE A 197 -2.76 -26.42 9.99
C PHE A 197 -4.14 -27.06 10.18
N LYS A 198 -5.06 -26.32 10.79
CA LYS A 198 -6.43 -26.75 11.13
C LYS A 198 -7.51 -26.13 10.24
N ARG A 199 -7.18 -25.75 9.03
CA ARG A 199 -8.14 -25.15 8.09
C ARG A 199 -8.52 -26.16 7.02
N ASP A 200 -9.75 -26.64 7.05
CA ASP A 200 -10.26 -27.55 6.06
C ASP A 200 -10.82 -26.77 4.85
N SER A 201 -10.71 -27.40 3.68
CA SER A 201 -11.38 -26.98 2.43
C SER A 201 -11.08 -25.53 2.01
N LEU A 202 -9.91 -24.98 2.33
CA LEU A 202 -9.52 -23.67 1.84
C LEU A 202 -9.34 -23.71 0.30
N PRO A 203 -9.97 -22.78 -0.45
CA PRO A 203 -9.75 -22.68 -1.88
C PRO A 203 -8.29 -22.28 -2.15
N GLY A 204 -7.60 -23.11 -2.92
CA GLY A 204 -6.26 -22.86 -3.45
C GLY A 204 -6.29 -22.24 -4.83
N ASP A 205 -5.19 -22.36 -5.55
CA ASP A 205 -5.11 -22.05 -6.99
C ASP A 205 -5.77 -23.17 -7.83
N THR A 206 -5.64 -23.10 -9.15
CA THR A 206 -6.15 -24.11 -10.08
C THR A 206 -5.54 -25.51 -9.86
N LYS A 207 -4.39 -25.59 -9.20
CA LYS A 207 -3.71 -26.85 -8.82
C LYS A 207 -4.02 -27.26 -7.38
N GLY A 208 -4.66 -26.41 -6.59
CA GLY A 208 -4.95 -26.62 -5.18
C GLY A 208 -3.81 -26.17 -4.27
N ASN A 209 -2.92 -25.30 -4.72
CA ASN A 209 -1.85 -24.79 -3.87
C ASN A 209 -2.33 -23.63 -3.00
N LEU A 210 -1.82 -23.60 -1.77
CA LEU A 210 -1.90 -22.48 -0.84
C LEU A 210 -0.51 -21.87 -0.65
N VAL A 211 -0.44 -20.58 -0.39
CA VAL A 211 0.79 -19.92 0.02
C VAL A 211 0.75 -19.73 1.53
N LEU A 212 1.59 -20.49 2.23
CA LEU A 212 1.83 -20.32 3.68
C LEU A 212 2.76 -19.11 3.87
N VAL A 213 2.53 -18.36 4.92
CA VAL A 213 3.32 -17.17 5.27
C VAL A 213 3.69 -17.25 6.74
N ALA A 214 4.96 -17.11 7.05
CA ALA A 214 5.42 -16.76 8.39
C ALA A 214 5.86 -15.30 8.40
N SER A 215 5.51 -14.54 9.42
CA SER A 215 5.86 -13.13 9.54
C SER A 215 6.15 -12.72 10.98
N VAL A 216 7.17 -11.88 11.13
CA VAL A 216 7.46 -11.11 12.34
C VAL A 216 7.13 -9.66 12.00
N VAL A 217 6.28 -9.03 12.82
CA VAL A 217 5.73 -7.70 12.52
C VAL A 217 6.18 -6.70 13.59
N ASP A 218 6.64 -5.53 13.12
CA ASP A 218 7.04 -4.39 13.94
C ASP A 218 7.98 -4.72 15.12
N ASN A 219 8.89 -5.69 14.90
CA ASN A 219 9.91 -6.01 15.88
C ASN A 219 10.99 -4.92 15.91
N GLU A 220 11.33 -4.44 17.12
CA GLU A 220 12.27 -3.32 17.30
C GLU A 220 13.69 -3.64 16.83
N LEU A 221 14.13 -4.91 16.95
CA LEU A 221 15.49 -5.33 16.61
C LEU A 221 15.62 -5.84 15.17
N TYR A 222 14.59 -6.50 14.65
CA TYR A 222 14.67 -7.20 13.36
C TYR A 222 13.80 -6.55 12.27
N GLY A 223 12.94 -5.59 12.65
CA GLY A 223 11.97 -4.98 11.75
C GLY A 223 10.85 -5.94 11.37
N ASN A 224 10.41 -5.87 10.12
CA ASN A 224 9.35 -6.70 9.57
C ASN A 224 9.97 -7.77 8.67
N LEU A 225 9.76 -9.04 9.02
CA LEU A 225 10.24 -10.19 8.27
C LEU A 225 9.06 -10.98 7.74
N THR A 226 9.11 -11.40 6.49
CA THR A 226 8.07 -12.24 5.88
C THR A 226 8.73 -13.29 5.00
N THR A 227 8.27 -14.54 5.13
CA THR A 227 8.69 -15.64 4.25
C THR A 227 7.48 -16.44 3.80
N GLU A 228 7.51 -16.93 2.57
CA GLU A 228 6.40 -17.61 1.91
C GLU A 228 6.82 -19.01 1.45
N LEU A 229 5.90 -19.97 1.57
CA LEU A 229 6.07 -21.34 1.08
C LEU A 229 4.78 -21.80 0.40
N THR A 230 4.88 -22.33 -0.81
CA THR A 230 3.74 -22.88 -1.54
C THR A 230 3.56 -24.36 -1.25
N VAL A 231 2.36 -24.77 -0.83
CA VAL A 231 2.02 -26.15 -0.46
C VAL A 231 0.69 -26.59 -1.12
N PRO A 232 0.54 -27.88 -1.50
CA PRO A 232 -0.65 -28.39 -2.16
C PRO A 232 -1.75 -28.82 -1.15
N TRP A 233 -2.10 -27.94 -0.20
CA TRP A 233 -3.04 -28.26 0.88
C TRP A 233 -4.45 -27.68 0.67
N GLY A 234 -4.65 -26.94 -0.40
CA GLY A 234 -5.94 -26.34 -0.70
C GLY A 234 -6.81 -27.20 -1.60
N SER A 235 -8.08 -26.87 -1.68
CA SER A 235 -8.98 -27.41 -2.71
C SER A 235 -8.73 -26.71 -4.03
N LYS A 236 -8.78 -27.46 -5.14
CA LYS A 236 -8.65 -26.88 -6.47
C LYS A 236 -9.78 -25.90 -6.72
N PHE A 237 -9.45 -24.69 -7.09
CA PHE A 237 -10.43 -23.66 -7.41
C PHE A 237 -10.31 -23.26 -8.88
N SER A 238 -11.41 -23.44 -9.60
CA SER A 238 -11.55 -22.94 -10.97
C SER A 238 -12.56 -21.78 -10.95
N HIS A 239 -12.11 -20.59 -11.29
CA HIS A 239 -13.02 -19.46 -11.46
C HIS A 239 -13.78 -19.61 -12.77
N ILE A 240 -14.96 -20.17 -12.70
CA ILE A 240 -15.91 -20.11 -13.80
C ILE A 240 -16.61 -18.75 -13.70
N SER A 241 -16.24 -17.83 -14.57
CA SER A 241 -16.95 -16.57 -14.66
C SER A 241 -18.37 -16.80 -15.16
N ASN A 242 -19.32 -16.76 -14.26
CA ASN A 242 -20.75 -16.75 -14.63
C ASN A 242 -21.22 -15.33 -15.00
N PHE A 243 -20.30 -14.44 -15.35
CA PHE A 243 -20.65 -13.06 -15.70
C PHE A 243 -21.62 -13.03 -16.90
N ASP A 244 -21.39 -13.86 -17.87
CA ASP A 244 -22.27 -14.03 -19.04
C ASP A 244 -23.69 -14.52 -18.69
N HIS A 245 -23.83 -15.25 -17.57
CA HIS A 245 -25.15 -15.72 -17.09
C HIS A 245 -25.84 -14.70 -16.17
N ARG A 246 -25.11 -13.69 -15.68
CA ARG A 246 -25.66 -12.63 -14.82
C ARG A 246 -26.18 -11.42 -15.60
N THR A 247 -25.86 -11.30 -16.88
CA THR A 247 -26.37 -10.21 -17.72
C THR A 247 -27.80 -10.54 -18.10
N LEU A 248 -28.74 -10.03 -17.31
CA LEU A 248 -30.14 -10.03 -17.66
C LEU A 248 -30.31 -9.32 -19.02
N PHE A 249 -30.75 -10.05 -20.04
CA PHE A 249 -31.15 -9.51 -21.36
C PHE A 249 -30.04 -8.85 -22.22
N ALA A 250 -28.82 -8.81 -21.80
CA ALA A 250 -27.75 -8.13 -22.55
C ALA A 250 -27.11 -9.00 -23.66
N ARG A 251 -27.39 -10.29 -23.73
CA ARG A 251 -26.82 -11.22 -24.71
C ARG A 251 -27.90 -11.88 -25.50
N ARG A 252 -27.68 -11.96 -26.83
CA ARG A 252 -28.60 -12.66 -27.77
C ARG A 252 -28.83 -14.11 -27.31
N GLY A 253 -30.10 -14.49 -27.16
CA GLY A 253 -30.52 -15.82 -26.71
C GLY A 253 -30.66 -15.99 -25.19
N HIS A 254 -30.46 -14.93 -24.37
CA HIS A 254 -30.73 -14.94 -22.94
C HIS A 254 -31.97 -14.15 -22.54
N SER A 255 -32.56 -13.40 -23.46
CA SER A 255 -33.86 -12.77 -23.25
C SER A 255 -34.98 -13.79 -23.34
N PRO A 256 -36.04 -13.65 -22.52
CA PRO A 256 -37.24 -14.45 -22.71
C PRO A 256 -37.80 -14.27 -24.13
N VAL A 257 -38.17 -15.37 -24.78
CA VAL A 257 -38.65 -15.38 -26.20
C VAL A 257 -39.83 -14.41 -26.39
N TRP A 258 -40.73 -14.31 -25.42
CA TRP A 258 -41.83 -13.36 -25.46
C TRP A 258 -41.42 -11.89 -25.55
N LEU A 259 -40.27 -11.52 -24.89
CA LEU A 259 -39.76 -10.17 -24.93
C LEU A 259 -39.13 -9.82 -26.28
N GLU A 260 -38.43 -10.80 -26.89
CA GLU A 260 -37.91 -10.64 -28.26
C GLU A 260 -39.05 -10.49 -29.27
N LEU A 261 -40.07 -11.34 -29.16
CA LEU A 261 -41.26 -11.24 -30.03
C LEU A 261 -41.97 -9.90 -29.88
N LEU A 262 -42.10 -9.40 -28.64
CA LEU A 262 -42.71 -8.09 -28.38
C LEU A 262 -41.87 -6.95 -28.98
N ALA A 263 -40.56 -6.97 -28.83
CA ALA A 263 -39.67 -5.97 -29.40
C ALA A 263 -39.75 -5.98 -30.95
N TYR A 264 -39.67 -7.16 -31.59
CA TYR A 264 -39.81 -7.25 -33.05
C TYR A 264 -41.20 -6.87 -33.57
N SER A 265 -42.28 -7.19 -32.82
CA SER A 265 -43.63 -6.80 -33.22
C SER A 265 -43.82 -5.29 -33.24
N ILE A 266 -43.22 -4.56 -32.27
CA ILE A 266 -43.24 -3.08 -32.23
C ILE A 266 -42.50 -2.52 -33.48
N VAL A 267 -41.34 -3.06 -33.80
CA VAL A 267 -40.55 -2.61 -34.96
C VAL A 267 -41.34 -2.85 -36.24
N VAL A 268 -41.94 -4.03 -36.42
CA VAL A 268 -42.77 -4.36 -37.61
C VAL A 268 -43.99 -3.45 -37.69
N ALA A 269 -44.68 -3.16 -36.57
CA ALA A 269 -45.81 -2.26 -36.53
C ALA A 269 -45.45 -0.84 -36.97
N VAL A 270 -44.34 -0.31 -36.47
CA VAL A 270 -43.86 1.03 -36.84
C VAL A 270 -43.54 1.12 -38.34
N TRP A 271 -42.84 0.10 -38.88
CA TRP A 271 -42.53 0.03 -40.31
C TRP A 271 -43.80 -0.12 -41.14
N GLY A 272 -44.78 -0.91 -40.70
CA GLY A 272 -46.07 -1.08 -41.36
C GLY A 272 -46.82 0.27 -41.47
N ILE A 273 -46.88 1.03 -40.40
CA ILE A 273 -47.50 2.37 -40.40
C ILE A 273 -46.78 3.31 -41.38
N ILE A 274 -45.46 3.32 -41.37
CA ILE A 274 -44.65 4.18 -42.26
C ILE A 274 -44.94 3.84 -43.74
N ILE A 275 -44.92 2.55 -44.07
CA ILE A 275 -45.22 2.06 -45.41
C ILE A 275 -46.65 2.42 -45.83
N PHE A 276 -47.62 2.23 -44.94
CA PHE A 276 -49.02 2.61 -45.17
C PHE A 276 -49.16 4.11 -45.49
N LEU A 277 -48.51 4.96 -44.68
CA LEU A 277 -48.52 6.42 -44.88
C LEU A 277 -47.89 6.82 -46.24
N VAL A 278 -46.77 6.21 -46.62
CA VAL A 278 -46.11 6.46 -47.91
C VAL A 278 -47.02 6.05 -49.06
N LEU A 279 -47.72 4.92 -48.98
CA LEU A 279 -48.68 4.48 -49.99
C LEU A 279 -49.89 5.44 -50.08
N GLN A 280 -50.41 5.93 -48.96
CA GLN A 280 -51.49 6.90 -48.95
C GLN A 280 -51.06 8.26 -49.58
N ILE A 281 -49.87 8.74 -49.26
CA ILE A 281 -49.30 9.96 -49.89
C ILE A 281 -49.16 9.76 -51.39
N ARG A 282 -48.66 8.60 -51.85
CA ARG A 282 -48.60 8.32 -53.30
C ARG A 282 -49.95 8.29 -53.98
N LYS A 283 -50.96 7.70 -53.30
CA LYS A 283 -52.35 7.69 -53.84
C LYS A 283 -52.93 9.10 -53.91
N ILE A 284 -52.74 9.94 -52.91
CA ILE A 284 -53.18 11.34 -52.91
C ILE A 284 -52.50 12.11 -54.04
N LYS A 285 -51.20 11.92 -54.27
CA LYS A 285 -50.45 12.54 -55.34
C LYS A 285 -50.98 12.12 -56.73
N GLN A 286 -51.35 10.87 -56.89
CA GLN A 286 -51.96 10.39 -58.15
C GLN A 286 -53.34 10.95 -58.39
N LEU A 287 -54.18 11.15 -57.37
CA LEU A 287 -55.52 11.74 -57.46
C LEU A 287 -55.52 13.27 -57.65
N GLY A 288 -54.47 13.94 -57.24
CA GLY A 288 -54.31 15.41 -57.38
C GLY A 288 -53.58 15.82 -58.67
N ALA A 289 -53.22 14.87 -59.54
CA ALA A 289 -52.54 15.11 -60.80
C ALA A 289 -53.51 14.99 -62.03
N VAL A 290 -54.82 15.10 -61.77
CA VAL A 290 -55.87 15.16 -62.81
C VAL A 290 -56.32 16.58 -63.00
#